data_be1f7ad37a387f8568d394e2a50448c0
#
_entry.id   be1f7ad37a387f8568d394e2a50448c0
#
_cell.length_a   1.000
_cell.length_b   1.000
_cell.length_c   1.000
_cell.angle_alpha   90.00
_cell.angle_beta   90.00
_cell.angle_gamma   90.00
#
_symmetry.space_group_name_H-M   'P 1'
#
loop_
_entity.id
_entity.type
_entity.pdbx_description
1 polymer ?
#
loop_
_entity_poly.entity_id
_entity_poly.type
_entity_poly.pdbx_seq_one_letter_code
_entity_poly.pdbx_strand_id
1 'polypeptide(L)'
;MQQIRTFQLPDSVVGTDADTALGQQLTEAWQTEGILQIATSPHQDALVRDAYAASRQFFALPQDVKARHLSELTYSGYVASGEEVTDGVNDGSEIFTVTPDIAADDARVKAGWPCHGPAPWPSEDYRQAMNAWMVELGGIGHRLLQLIALGLGQPIDSLTRLTDEGWHHMRVLRFPAASATSERGIGAHTDYGLLVIASQDEVGQALYVRPPAEGERRNRNWLPEESAAGVYEDDDRWTYVKPVPRTLTVFPGDIMQFITGGALLSTPHKVKLADRERYALAYFHEPAFNAVARPLSSPGGEFIHYGTHFTNMFMRCYPERITTRRIYSEDRLSVLEKLREDTLES
;
A
#
# COMPACT_ATOMS: atom_id res chain seq x y z
N MET A 1 -16.13 11.51 -18.61
CA MET A 1 -15.33 10.70 -17.69
C MET A 1 -14.33 9.92 -18.53
N GLN A 2 -13.05 10.06 -18.28
CA GLN A 2 -12.01 9.27 -18.95
C GLN A 2 -12.14 7.82 -18.44
N GLN A 3 -12.20 6.86 -19.35
CA GLN A 3 -12.30 5.46 -18.99
C GLN A 3 -10.91 4.98 -18.61
N ILE A 4 -10.75 4.46 -17.37
CA ILE A 4 -9.48 3.88 -16.90
C ILE A 4 -9.17 2.65 -17.75
N ARG A 5 -7.94 2.57 -18.24
CA ARG A 5 -7.47 1.44 -19.07
C ARG A 5 -7.40 0.16 -18.24
N THR A 6 -7.92 -0.93 -18.81
CA THR A 6 -7.87 -2.27 -18.20
C THR A 6 -6.96 -3.18 -19.04
N PHE A 7 -6.05 -3.87 -18.37
CA PHE A 7 -5.06 -4.75 -18.96
C PHE A 7 -5.22 -6.19 -18.50
N GLN A 8 -4.81 -7.13 -19.34
CA GLN A 8 -4.64 -8.53 -18.99
C GLN A 8 -3.15 -8.79 -18.79
N LEU A 9 -2.77 -9.29 -17.61
CA LEU A 9 -1.38 -9.69 -17.38
C LEU A 9 -1.11 -11.09 -17.95
N PRO A 10 0.10 -11.31 -18.49
CA PRO A 10 0.53 -12.67 -18.86
C PRO A 10 0.78 -13.52 -17.60
N ASP A 11 0.72 -14.84 -17.76
CA ASP A 11 1.01 -15.76 -16.64
C ASP A 11 2.46 -15.67 -16.18
N SER A 12 3.39 -15.33 -17.08
CA SER A 12 4.80 -15.09 -16.79
C SER A 12 5.37 -13.97 -17.66
N VAL A 13 6.35 -13.24 -17.15
CA VAL A 13 7.09 -12.19 -17.87
C VAL A 13 8.51 -12.69 -18.06
N VAL A 14 8.98 -12.75 -19.30
CA VAL A 14 10.30 -13.28 -19.66
C VAL A 14 11.14 -12.32 -20.52
N GLY A 15 10.66 -11.11 -20.75
CA GLY A 15 11.37 -10.05 -21.47
C GLY A 15 11.21 -10.10 -23.00
N THR A 16 10.08 -10.62 -23.49
CA THR A 16 9.75 -10.60 -24.91
C THR A 16 9.41 -9.19 -25.40
N ASP A 17 9.39 -9.00 -26.73
CA ASP A 17 8.90 -7.74 -27.33
C ASP A 17 7.46 -7.44 -26.91
N ALA A 18 6.62 -8.48 -26.76
CA ALA A 18 5.26 -8.34 -26.25
C ALA A 18 5.20 -7.87 -24.79
N ASP A 19 6.06 -8.40 -23.93
CA ASP A 19 6.18 -7.95 -22.54
C ASP A 19 6.63 -6.49 -22.47
N THR A 20 7.61 -6.12 -23.31
CA THR A 20 8.09 -4.73 -23.38
C THR A 20 7.00 -3.78 -23.87
N ALA A 21 6.26 -4.16 -24.91
CA ALA A 21 5.16 -3.35 -25.42
C ALA A 21 4.04 -3.19 -24.40
N LEU A 22 3.69 -4.26 -23.65
CA LEU A 22 2.74 -4.18 -22.55
C LEU A 22 3.26 -3.27 -21.42
N GLY A 23 4.53 -3.43 -21.04
CA GLY A 23 5.17 -2.57 -20.04
C GLY A 23 5.11 -1.09 -20.40
N GLN A 24 5.35 -0.74 -21.68
CA GLN A 24 5.21 0.63 -22.17
C GLN A 24 3.77 1.15 -22.05
N GLN A 25 2.76 0.33 -22.36
CA GLN A 25 1.36 0.71 -22.19
C GLN A 25 0.98 0.93 -20.72
N LEU A 26 1.49 0.10 -19.80
CA LEU A 26 1.27 0.26 -18.36
C LEU A 26 1.91 1.55 -17.82
N THR A 27 3.17 1.81 -18.21
CA THR A 27 3.87 3.05 -17.80
C THR A 27 3.18 4.30 -18.35
N GLU A 28 2.74 4.26 -19.61
CA GLU A 28 1.97 5.35 -20.22
C GLU A 28 0.63 5.58 -19.48
N ALA A 29 -0.07 4.51 -19.05
CA ALA A 29 -1.29 4.65 -18.25
C ALA A 29 -1.03 5.38 -16.94
N TRP A 30 0.05 5.05 -16.24
CA TRP A 30 0.41 5.75 -15.01
C TRP A 30 0.85 7.20 -15.25
N GLN A 31 1.55 7.48 -16.35
CA GLN A 31 1.96 8.84 -16.70
C GLN A 31 0.79 9.76 -17.08
N THR A 32 -0.30 9.18 -17.60
CA THR A 32 -1.44 9.96 -18.11
C THR A 32 -2.64 9.95 -17.20
N GLU A 33 -2.95 8.79 -16.60
CA GLU A 33 -4.14 8.56 -15.77
C GLU A 33 -3.80 8.45 -14.28
N GLY A 34 -2.53 8.17 -13.94
CA GLY A 34 -2.06 7.92 -12.57
C GLY A 34 -2.49 6.55 -12.02
N ILE A 35 -3.30 5.81 -12.77
CA ILE A 35 -3.97 4.60 -12.33
C ILE A 35 -4.23 3.70 -13.54
N LEU A 36 -4.28 2.40 -13.32
CA LEU A 36 -4.75 1.41 -14.30
C LEU A 36 -5.57 0.31 -13.62
N GLN A 37 -6.25 -0.49 -14.41
CA GLN A 37 -6.95 -1.68 -13.94
C GLN A 37 -6.35 -2.93 -14.56
N ILE A 38 -6.42 -4.05 -13.81
CA ILE A 38 -5.99 -5.37 -14.24
C ILE A 38 -7.18 -6.31 -14.13
N ALA A 39 -7.48 -7.03 -15.21
CA ALA A 39 -8.52 -8.06 -15.21
C ALA A 39 -8.09 -9.26 -14.34
N THR A 40 -9.01 -9.79 -13.56
CA THR A 40 -8.80 -10.97 -12.71
C THR A 40 -9.23 -12.26 -13.38
N SER A 41 -8.56 -13.36 -13.02
CA SER A 41 -8.96 -14.71 -13.39
C SER A 41 -10.10 -15.23 -12.50
N PRO A 42 -10.82 -16.31 -12.90
CA PRO A 42 -11.82 -16.94 -12.04
C PRO A 42 -11.27 -17.44 -10.70
N HIS A 43 -9.99 -17.85 -10.66
CA HIS A 43 -9.31 -18.25 -9.42
C HIS A 43 -9.14 -17.04 -8.48
N GLN A 44 -8.62 -15.94 -8.99
CA GLN A 44 -8.45 -14.68 -8.25
C GLN A 44 -9.80 -14.13 -7.75
N ASP A 45 -10.86 -14.25 -8.56
CA ASP A 45 -12.20 -13.87 -8.14
C ASP A 45 -12.72 -14.73 -6.97
N ALA A 46 -12.34 -16.00 -6.88
CA ALA A 46 -12.69 -16.84 -5.73
C ALA A 46 -11.95 -16.39 -4.47
N LEU A 47 -10.64 -16.18 -4.56
CA LEU A 47 -9.81 -15.75 -3.42
C LEU A 47 -10.26 -14.40 -2.86
N VAL A 48 -10.54 -13.41 -3.70
CA VAL A 48 -11.00 -12.10 -3.23
C VAL A 48 -12.40 -12.18 -2.59
N ARG A 49 -13.29 -13.05 -3.07
CA ARG A 49 -14.59 -13.28 -2.42
C ARG A 49 -14.42 -13.85 -1.01
N ASP A 50 -13.53 -14.83 -0.84
CA ASP A 50 -13.25 -15.44 0.47
C ASP A 50 -12.65 -14.40 1.42
N ALA A 51 -11.72 -13.56 0.96
CA ALA A 51 -11.16 -12.46 1.74
C ALA A 51 -12.24 -11.44 2.14
N TYR A 52 -13.16 -11.07 1.25
CA TYR A 52 -14.29 -10.19 1.62
C TYR A 52 -15.27 -10.86 2.58
N ALA A 53 -15.52 -12.15 2.46
CA ALA A 53 -16.38 -12.88 3.40
C ALA A 53 -15.78 -12.88 4.80
N ALA A 54 -14.49 -13.18 4.93
CA ALA A 54 -13.75 -13.12 6.19
C ALA A 54 -13.75 -11.70 6.77
N SER A 55 -13.55 -10.67 5.93
CA SER A 55 -13.60 -9.26 6.33
C SER A 55 -14.95 -8.90 6.95
N ARG A 56 -16.05 -9.22 6.28
CA ARG A 56 -17.41 -8.95 6.80
C ARG A 56 -17.67 -9.63 8.12
N GLN A 57 -17.24 -10.88 8.26
CA GLN A 57 -17.39 -11.62 9.53
C GLN A 57 -16.62 -10.93 10.67
N PHE A 58 -15.39 -10.51 10.45
CA PHE A 58 -14.59 -9.83 11.45
C PHE A 58 -15.18 -8.47 11.84
N PHE A 59 -15.50 -7.62 10.87
CA PHE A 59 -16.02 -6.28 11.17
C PHE A 59 -17.43 -6.27 11.74
N ALA A 60 -18.19 -7.37 11.61
CA ALA A 60 -19.49 -7.56 12.27
C ALA A 60 -19.35 -7.86 13.77
N LEU A 61 -18.16 -8.18 14.26
CA LEU A 61 -17.94 -8.44 15.70
C LEU A 61 -18.12 -7.15 16.52
N PRO A 62 -18.49 -7.28 17.82
CA PRO A 62 -18.50 -6.17 18.74
C PRO A 62 -17.14 -5.45 18.79
N GLN A 63 -17.16 -4.13 19.01
CA GLN A 63 -15.95 -3.32 18.99
C GLN A 63 -14.90 -3.76 20.02
N ASP A 64 -15.34 -4.14 21.22
CA ASP A 64 -14.46 -4.65 22.29
C ASP A 64 -13.80 -5.97 21.93
N VAL A 65 -14.45 -6.80 21.10
CA VAL A 65 -13.87 -8.04 20.58
C VAL A 65 -12.82 -7.71 19.51
N LYS A 66 -13.15 -6.84 18.54
CA LYS A 66 -12.21 -6.41 17.50
C LYS A 66 -10.95 -5.78 18.10
N ALA A 67 -11.11 -4.93 19.11
CA ALA A 67 -10.01 -4.23 19.78
C ALA A 67 -8.98 -5.16 20.48
N ARG A 68 -9.33 -6.42 20.73
CA ARG A 68 -8.38 -7.41 21.29
C ARG A 68 -7.36 -7.91 20.27
N HIS A 69 -7.64 -7.71 18.99
CA HIS A 69 -6.75 -8.09 17.89
C HIS A 69 -5.83 -6.94 17.50
N LEU A 70 -5.00 -6.51 18.44
CA LEU A 70 -4.02 -5.43 18.31
C LEU A 70 -2.64 -5.98 18.63
N SER A 71 -1.66 -5.70 17.77
CA SER A 71 -0.26 -6.00 18.08
C SER A 71 0.38 -4.81 18.82
N GLU A 72 1.18 -5.13 19.83
CA GLU A 72 2.02 -4.14 20.53
C GLU A 72 3.38 -3.94 19.86
N LEU A 73 3.79 -4.87 18.99
CA LEU A 73 5.10 -4.89 18.35
C LEU A 73 5.07 -4.41 16.90
N THR A 74 3.93 -4.60 16.24
CA THR A 74 3.75 -4.29 14.83
C THR A 74 2.56 -3.36 14.62
N TYR A 75 2.39 -2.82 13.41
CA TYR A 75 1.18 -2.11 13.05
C TYR A 75 0.07 -3.03 12.54
N SER A 76 0.22 -4.37 12.71
CA SER A 76 -0.83 -5.34 12.42
C SER A 76 -1.99 -5.22 13.38
N GLY A 77 -3.16 -5.64 12.90
CA GLY A 77 -4.37 -5.77 13.69
C GLY A 77 -5.35 -4.63 13.49
N TYR A 78 -6.31 -4.56 14.38
CA TYR A 78 -7.45 -3.67 14.28
C TYR A 78 -7.09 -2.21 14.56
N VAL A 79 -7.66 -1.33 13.75
CA VAL A 79 -7.64 0.13 13.88
C VAL A 79 -9.09 0.60 13.88
N ALA A 80 -9.51 1.27 14.92
CA ALA A 80 -10.88 1.77 15.04
C ALA A 80 -11.10 3.00 14.15
N SER A 81 -12.34 3.24 13.75
CA SER A 81 -12.72 4.47 13.05
C SER A 81 -12.33 5.69 13.89
N GLY A 82 -11.65 6.64 13.27
CA GLY A 82 -11.13 7.84 13.93
C GLY A 82 -9.77 7.67 14.63
N GLU A 83 -9.15 6.48 14.59
CA GLU A 83 -7.78 6.28 15.14
C GLU A 83 -6.70 6.73 14.14
N GLU A 84 -6.92 6.50 12.85
CA GLU A 84 -6.01 6.95 11.81
C GLU A 84 -6.19 8.45 11.54
N VAL A 85 -5.09 9.12 11.28
CA VAL A 85 -5.06 10.57 11.05
C VAL A 85 -4.38 10.88 9.72
N THR A 86 -5.09 11.59 8.83
CA THR A 86 -4.54 12.12 7.59
C THR A 86 -4.64 13.66 7.62
N ASP A 87 -3.49 14.32 7.55
CA ASP A 87 -3.39 15.79 7.62
C ASP A 87 -4.06 16.38 8.89
N GLY A 88 -3.81 15.75 10.05
CA GLY A 88 -4.36 16.22 11.33
C GLY A 88 -5.87 15.97 11.51
N VAL A 89 -6.54 15.33 10.56
CA VAL A 89 -7.97 15.02 10.60
C VAL A 89 -8.19 13.51 10.68
N ASN A 90 -9.04 13.07 11.60
CA ASN A 90 -9.37 11.67 11.80
C ASN A 90 -10.15 11.10 10.60
N ASP A 91 -9.75 9.91 10.14
CA ASP A 91 -10.40 9.20 9.05
C ASP A 91 -11.54 8.31 9.55
N GLY A 92 -12.58 8.15 8.72
CA GLY A 92 -13.80 7.43 9.08
C GLY A 92 -13.75 5.91 8.82
N SER A 93 -12.62 5.38 8.34
CA SER A 93 -12.46 3.94 8.05
C SER A 93 -12.21 3.12 9.31
N GLU A 94 -12.70 1.89 9.35
CA GLU A 94 -12.20 0.81 10.22
C GLU A 94 -11.25 -0.06 9.41
N ILE A 95 -10.15 -0.51 10.04
CA ILE A 95 -9.10 -1.23 9.31
C ILE A 95 -8.66 -2.45 10.10
N PHE A 96 -8.31 -3.52 9.40
CA PHE A 96 -7.43 -4.56 9.91
C PHE A 96 -6.18 -4.60 9.05
N THR A 97 -5.05 -4.21 9.62
CA THR A 97 -3.76 -4.22 8.90
C THR A 97 -3.10 -5.59 9.05
N VAL A 98 -2.69 -6.16 7.92
CA VAL A 98 -1.90 -7.39 7.86
C VAL A 98 -0.49 -7.01 7.43
N THR A 99 0.48 -7.12 8.32
CA THR A 99 1.92 -7.01 8.03
C THR A 99 2.56 -8.40 8.07
N PRO A 100 3.83 -8.59 7.69
CA PRO A 100 4.50 -9.87 7.84
C PRO A 100 4.34 -10.46 9.25
N ASP A 101 3.92 -11.72 9.31
CA ASP A 101 3.68 -12.47 10.56
C ASP A 101 4.97 -13.14 11.00
N ILE A 102 5.70 -12.53 11.92
CA ILE A 102 7.02 -12.96 12.34
C ILE A 102 6.93 -13.54 13.75
N ALA A 103 7.41 -14.77 13.91
CA ALA A 103 7.34 -15.47 15.20
C ALA A 103 8.06 -14.70 16.32
N ALA A 104 7.53 -14.75 17.53
CA ALA A 104 8.08 -14.02 18.68
C ALA A 104 9.52 -14.45 19.04
N ASP A 105 9.93 -15.65 18.64
CA ASP A 105 11.28 -16.20 18.87
C ASP A 105 12.26 -15.90 17.74
N ASP A 106 11.83 -15.22 16.66
CA ASP A 106 12.70 -14.75 15.57
C ASP A 106 13.80 -13.82 16.11
N ALA A 107 14.99 -13.95 15.53
CA ALA A 107 16.15 -13.16 15.95
C ALA A 107 15.93 -11.64 15.81
N ARG A 108 15.21 -11.20 14.80
CA ARG A 108 14.89 -9.78 14.55
C ARG A 108 13.98 -9.23 15.62
N VAL A 109 12.96 -10.00 16.03
CA VAL A 109 12.05 -9.63 17.12
C VAL A 109 12.80 -9.53 18.44
N LYS A 110 13.66 -10.52 18.76
CA LYS A 110 14.50 -10.51 19.95
C LYS A 110 15.52 -9.37 19.96
N ALA A 111 16.02 -8.98 18.79
CA ALA A 111 16.93 -7.84 18.63
C ALA A 111 16.21 -6.48 18.67
N GLY A 112 14.90 -6.45 18.81
CA GLY A 112 14.13 -5.22 18.93
C GLY A 112 13.92 -4.46 17.63
N TRP A 113 13.97 -5.15 16.48
CA TRP A 113 13.67 -4.49 15.22
C TRP A 113 12.26 -3.89 15.25
N PRO A 114 12.08 -2.60 14.88
CA PRO A 114 10.77 -2.00 14.86
C PRO A 114 9.85 -2.71 13.87
N CYS A 115 8.56 -2.71 14.14
CA CYS A 115 7.52 -3.29 13.31
C CYS A 115 7.57 -4.83 13.14
N HIS A 116 8.50 -5.53 13.79
CA HIS A 116 8.64 -6.99 13.73
C HIS A 116 7.94 -7.67 14.91
N GLY A 117 7.15 -8.71 14.61
CA GLY A 117 6.44 -9.50 15.61
C GLY A 117 5.27 -10.29 15.01
N PRO A 118 4.59 -11.12 15.84
CA PRO A 118 3.45 -11.90 15.39
C PRO A 118 2.24 -11.00 15.08
N ALA A 119 1.49 -11.41 14.07
CA ALA A 119 0.23 -10.76 13.70
C ALA A 119 -0.91 -11.25 14.61
N PRO A 120 -1.79 -10.37 15.08
CA PRO A 120 -2.88 -10.71 16.03
C PRO A 120 -4.12 -11.24 15.28
N TRP A 121 -4.01 -12.37 14.61
CA TRP A 121 -5.06 -12.92 13.76
C TRP A 121 -6.38 -13.13 14.53
N PRO A 122 -7.53 -12.73 13.97
CA PRO A 122 -8.83 -12.94 14.59
C PRO A 122 -9.22 -14.42 14.69
N SER A 123 -8.89 -15.20 13.66
CA SER A 123 -9.12 -16.64 13.57
C SER A 123 -8.19 -17.26 12.54
N GLU A 124 -8.11 -18.58 12.53
CA GLU A 124 -7.36 -19.33 11.54
C GLU A 124 -7.96 -19.17 10.13
N ASP A 125 -9.29 -19.19 10.00
CA ASP A 125 -9.98 -19.00 8.72
C ASP A 125 -9.71 -17.61 8.14
N TYR A 126 -9.70 -16.57 8.99
CA TYR A 126 -9.33 -15.21 8.57
C TYR A 126 -7.90 -15.17 8.07
N ARG A 127 -6.96 -15.76 8.83
CA ARG A 127 -5.55 -15.83 8.45
C ARG A 127 -5.36 -16.51 7.11
N GLN A 128 -6.00 -17.66 6.90
CA GLN A 128 -5.90 -18.42 5.64
C GLN A 128 -6.45 -17.62 4.45
N ALA A 129 -7.62 -17.00 4.59
CA ALA A 129 -8.22 -16.22 3.52
C ALA A 129 -7.34 -15.01 3.12
N MET A 130 -6.82 -14.26 4.11
CA MET A 130 -5.96 -13.11 3.85
C MET A 130 -4.61 -13.53 3.24
N ASN A 131 -3.96 -14.55 3.78
CA ASN A 131 -2.68 -15.02 3.27
C ASN A 131 -2.80 -15.59 1.84
N ALA A 132 -3.84 -16.36 1.54
CA ALA A 132 -4.07 -16.88 0.19
C ALA A 132 -4.23 -15.75 -0.83
N TRP A 133 -4.98 -14.70 -0.47
CA TRP A 133 -5.13 -13.53 -1.31
C TRP A 133 -3.83 -12.72 -1.45
N MET A 134 -3.09 -12.50 -0.37
CA MET A 134 -1.79 -11.80 -0.41
C MET A 134 -0.74 -12.53 -1.24
N VAL A 135 -0.68 -13.85 -1.21
CA VAL A 135 0.24 -14.65 -2.04
C VAL A 135 -0.06 -14.42 -3.52
N GLU A 136 -1.35 -14.44 -3.91
CA GLU A 136 -1.77 -14.19 -5.29
C GLU A 136 -1.43 -12.76 -5.73
N LEU A 137 -1.70 -11.77 -4.88
CA LEU A 137 -1.35 -10.37 -5.12
C LEU A 137 0.17 -10.15 -5.22
N GLY A 138 0.96 -10.91 -4.44
CA GLY A 138 2.42 -10.92 -4.54
C GLY A 138 2.91 -11.34 -5.93
N GLY A 139 2.32 -12.41 -6.49
CA GLY A 139 2.60 -12.84 -7.86
C GLY A 139 2.20 -11.81 -8.92
N ILE A 140 1.08 -11.13 -8.73
CA ILE A 140 0.64 -10.03 -9.60
C ILE A 140 1.63 -8.86 -9.50
N GLY A 141 1.99 -8.44 -8.29
CA GLY A 141 2.92 -7.34 -8.04
C GLY A 141 4.30 -7.60 -8.66
N HIS A 142 4.81 -8.82 -8.52
CA HIS A 142 6.07 -9.23 -9.13
C HIS A 142 6.04 -9.08 -10.66
N ARG A 143 5.02 -9.61 -11.35
CA ARG A 143 4.86 -9.46 -12.80
C ARG A 143 4.70 -8.01 -13.24
N LEU A 144 3.96 -7.21 -12.46
CA LEU A 144 3.83 -5.77 -12.72
C LEU A 144 5.18 -5.07 -12.66
N LEU A 145 5.99 -5.30 -11.63
CA LEU A 145 7.31 -4.69 -11.51
C LEU A 145 8.24 -5.09 -12.67
N GLN A 146 8.17 -6.36 -13.13
CA GLN A 146 8.92 -6.81 -14.31
C GLN A 146 8.49 -6.05 -15.57
N LEU A 147 7.19 -5.95 -15.82
CA LEU A 147 6.64 -5.21 -16.98
C LEU A 147 6.98 -3.72 -16.91
N ILE A 148 6.86 -3.09 -15.75
CA ILE A 148 7.20 -1.68 -15.55
C ILE A 148 8.69 -1.44 -15.80
N ALA A 149 9.57 -2.32 -15.31
CA ALA A 149 11.01 -2.23 -15.59
C ALA A 149 11.28 -2.25 -17.11
N LEU A 150 10.69 -3.22 -17.83
CA LEU A 150 10.81 -3.31 -19.29
C LEU A 150 10.23 -2.06 -20.00
N GLY A 151 9.08 -1.57 -19.53
CA GLY A 151 8.44 -0.37 -20.08
C GLY A 151 9.27 0.90 -19.91
N LEU A 152 10.08 0.95 -18.85
CA LEU A 152 11.05 2.03 -18.58
C LEU A 152 12.40 1.81 -19.30
N GLY A 153 12.53 0.75 -20.12
CA GLY A 153 13.78 0.40 -20.80
C GLY A 153 14.88 -0.13 -19.85
N GLN A 154 14.50 -0.64 -18.69
CA GLN A 154 15.41 -1.21 -17.70
C GLN A 154 15.47 -2.74 -17.80
N PRO A 155 16.52 -3.38 -17.27
CA PRO A 155 16.53 -4.83 -17.07
C PRO A 155 15.29 -5.31 -16.31
N ILE A 156 14.76 -6.48 -16.68
CA ILE A 156 13.50 -7.05 -16.17
C ILE A 156 13.46 -7.14 -14.64
N ASP A 157 14.60 -7.34 -14.01
CA ASP A 157 14.74 -7.55 -12.56
C ASP A 157 15.09 -6.27 -11.78
N SER A 158 15.20 -5.11 -12.44
CA SER A 158 15.66 -3.86 -11.82
C SER A 158 14.80 -3.40 -10.65
N LEU A 159 13.49 -3.66 -10.69
CA LEU A 159 12.58 -3.31 -9.60
C LEU A 159 12.31 -4.48 -8.66
N THR A 160 12.26 -5.72 -9.17
CA THR A 160 11.94 -6.90 -8.36
C THR A 160 13.04 -7.28 -7.37
N ARG A 161 14.31 -6.92 -7.64
CA ARG A 161 15.40 -7.10 -6.66
C ARG A 161 15.15 -6.40 -5.32
N LEU A 162 14.39 -5.32 -5.32
CA LEU A 162 14.05 -4.61 -4.09
C LEU A 162 13.00 -5.34 -3.26
N THR A 163 12.22 -6.21 -3.89
CA THR A 163 11.10 -6.93 -3.26
C THR A 163 11.41 -8.39 -2.92
N ASP A 164 12.67 -8.79 -3.03
CA ASP A 164 13.14 -10.06 -2.50
C ASP A 164 12.97 -10.05 -0.97
N GLU A 165 12.22 -10.99 -0.41
CA GLU A 165 11.71 -10.92 0.98
C GLU A 165 10.93 -9.62 1.31
N GLY A 166 10.15 -9.12 0.35
CA GLY A 166 9.46 -7.84 0.44
C GLY A 166 8.59 -7.69 1.69
N TRP A 167 8.58 -6.48 2.24
CA TRP A 167 7.77 -6.10 3.42
C TRP A 167 6.32 -5.83 3.02
N HIS A 168 5.73 -6.78 2.28
CA HIS A 168 4.37 -6.64 1.77
C HIS A 168 3.36 -6.61 2.91
N HIS A 169 2.36 -5.76 2.77
CA HIS A 169 1.29 -5.67 3.74
C HIS A 169 -0.06 -5.42 3.05
N MET A 170 -1.14 -5.61 3.77
CA MET A 170 -2.49 -5.39 3.25
C MET A 170 -3.34 -4.67 4.29
N ARG A 171 -4.10 -3.68 3.84
CA ARG A 171 -5.14 -3.02 4.62
C ARG A 171 -6.50 -3.57 4.21
N VAL A 172 -7.14 -4.24 5.13
CA VAL A 172 -8.52 -4.71 5.03
C VAL A 172 -9.40 -3.60 5.58
N LEU A 173 -10.19 -2.97 4.73
CA LEU A 173 -10.88 -1.72 5.01
C LEU A 173 -12.39 -1.91 5.04
N ARG A 174 -13.02 -1.38 6.07
CA ARG A 174 -14.46 -1.16 6.17
C ARG A 174 -14.75 0.32 6.24
N PHE A 175 -15.63 0.81 5.40
CA PHE A 175 -16.13 2.17 5.40
C PHE A 175 -17.60 2.14 5.81
N PRO A 176 -17.99 2.77 6.93
CA PRO A 176 -19.40 2.89 7.32
C PRO A 176 -20.15 3.73 6.30
N ALA A 177 -21.48 3.69 6.34
CA ALA A 177 -22.28 4.61 5.56
C ALA A 177 -22.00 6.06 5.99
N ALA A 178 -22.06 6.99 5.02
CA ALA A 178 -21.95 8.42 5.30
C ALA A 178 -23.01 8.87 6.32
N SER A 179 -22.62 9.79 7.16
CA SER A 179 -23.53 10.43 8.13
C SER A 179 -23.86 11.86 7.73
N ALA A 180 -24.83 12.46 8.39
CA ALA A 180 -25.16 13.86 8.18
C ALA A 180 -24.00 14.83 8.53
N THR A 181 -22.99 14.36 9.25
CA THR A 181 -21.87 15.16 9.75
C THR A 181 -20.54 14.85 9.12
N SER A 182 -20.40 13.74 8.36
CA SER A 182 -19.15 13.36 7.74
C SER A 182 -19.35 12.49 6.48
N GLU A 183 -18.66 12.90 5.42
CA GLU A 183 -18.48 12.12 4.19
C GLU A 183 -17.03 11.62 4.04
N ARG A 184 -16.14 11.88 5.01
CA ARG A 184 -14.73 11.56 4.94
C ARG A 184 -14.48 10.10 5.33
N GLY A 185 -14.02 9.30 4.37
CA GLY A 185 -13.49 7.95 4.59
C GLY A 185 -12.01 7.98 4.92
N ILE A 186 -11.18 8.40 3.96
CA ILE A 186 -9.74 8.67 4.10
C ILE A 186 -9.42 9.96 3.34
N GLY A 187 -8.70 10.88 3.97
CA GLY A 187 -8.29 12.13 3.37
C GLY A 187 -7.32 11.98 2.20
N ALA A 188 -7.09 13.05 1.44
CA ALA A 188 -6.17 13.05 0.31
C ALA A 188 -4.75 12.74 0.77
N HIS A 189 -4.11 11.72 0.16
CA HIS A 189 -2.76 11.29 0.46
C HIS A 189 -2.13 10.55 -0.73
N THR A 190 -0.84 10.26 -0.66
CA THR A 190 -0.13 9.27 -1.48
C THR A 190 0.32 8.10 -0.61
N ASP A 191 0.51 6.93 -1.21
CA ASP A 191 1.01 5.75 -0.51
C ASP A 191 2.53 5.68 -0.51
N TYR A 192 3.10 5.10 0.53
CA TYR A 192 4.53 5.20 0.85
C TYR A 192 5.44 4.32 0.01
N GLY A 193 4.89 3.28 -0.60
CA GLY A 193 5.65 2.18 -1.14
C GLY A 193 5.93 2.18 -2.63
N LEU A 194 6.14 0.98 -3.20
CA LEU A 194 6.37 0.79 -4.63
C LEU A 194 5.08 0.86 -5.42
N LEU A 195 4.14 -0.03 -5.13
CA LEU A 195 2.85 -0.04 -5.81
C LEU A 195 1.73 -0.59 -4.93
N VAL A 196 0.54 -0.11 -5.21
CA VAL A 196 -0.70 -0.52 -4.57
C VAL A 196 -1.55 -1.32 -5.53
N ILE A 197 -2.08 -2.44 -5.06
CA ILE A 197 -3.05 -3.27 -5.78
C ILE A 197 -4.31 -3.35 -4.92
N ALA A 198 -5.36 -2.65 -5.34
CA ALA A 198 -6.60 -2.55 -4.58
C ALA A 198 -7.76 -3.27 -5.27
N SER A 199 -8.55 -3.98 -4.48
CA SER A 199 -9.88 -4.42 -4.87
C SER A 199 -10.93 -3.55 -4.19
N GLN A 200 -12.01 -3.25 -4.90
CA GLN A 200 -13.17 -2.54 -4.38
C GLN A 200 -14.40 -3.46 -4.46
N ASP A 201 -15.30 -3.34 -3.49
CA ASP A 201 -16.61 -3.94 -3.64
C ASP A 201 -17.48 -3.19 -4.67
N GLU A 202 -18.67 -3.70 -4.94
CA GLU A 202 -19.58 -3.16 -5.99
C GLU A 202 -20.30 -1.86 -5.56
N VAL A 203 -20.15 -1.41 -4.31
CA VAL A 203 -20.88 -0.25 -3.78
C VAL A 203 -20.49 1.03 -4.52
N GLY A 204 -19.21 1.24 -4.77
CA GLY A 204 -18.73 2.42 -5.52
C GLY A 204 -18.82 3.74 -4.77
N GLN A 205 -18.82 4.85 -5.53
CA GLN A 205 -18.97 6.26 -5.10
C GLN A 205 -17.92 6.76 -4.07
N ALA A 206 -16.77 6.09 -3.95
CA ALA A 206 -15.89 6.32 -2.83
C ALA A 206 -14.44 6.66 -3.20
N LEU A 207 -13.80 5.91 -4.08
CA LEU A 207 -12.40 6.14 -4.45
C LEU A 207 -12.28 7.23 -5.50
N TYR A 208 -11.47 8.23 -5.21
CA TYR A 208 -11.09 9.29 -6.13
C TYR A 208 -9.57 9.31 -6.26
N VAL A 209 -9.08 9.48 -7.48
CA VAL A 209 -7.66 9.65 -7.77
C VAL A 209 -7.43 10.99 -8.48
N ARG A 210 -6.27 11.54 -8.32
CA ARG A 210 -5.86 12.76 -9.00
C ARG A 210 -4.80 12.41 -10.06
N PRO A 211 -5.16 12.46 -11.36
CA PRO A 211 -4.23 12.18 -12.43
C PRO A 211 -3.01 13.11 -12.42
N PRO A 212 -1.87 12.71 -12.96
CA PRO A 212 -0.74 13.59 -13.20
C PRO A 212 -1.10 14.78 -14.10
N ALA A 213 -0.41 15.90 -13.92
CA ALA A 213 -0.47 17.03 -14.83
C ALA A 213 0.92 17.26 -15.45
N GLU A 214 0.94 17.76 -16.69
CA GLU A 214 2.18 18.04 -17.39
C GLU A 214 3.06 19.03 -16.60
N GLY A 215 4.34 18.69 -16.42
CA GLY A 215 5.28 19.52 -15.68
C GLY A 215 5.08 19.56 -14.16
N GLU A 216 4.17 18.76 -13.63
CA GLU A 216 3.88 18.71 -12.21
C GLU A 216 5.08 18.16 -11.41
N ARG A 217 5.40 18.85 -10.32
CA ARG A 217 6.27 18.34 -9.29
C ARG A 217 5.41 17.97 -8.08
N ARG A 218 5.52 16.72 -7.64
CA ARG A 218 4.84 16.23 -6.44
C ARG A 218 5.74 16.29 -5.22
N ASN A 219 5.14 16.43 -4.05
CA ASN A 219 5.83 16.38 -2.79
C ASN A 219 6.65 15.09 -2.66
N ARG A 220 7.81 15.24 -2.04
CA ARG A 220 8.71 14.14 -1.72
C ARG A 220 8.40 13.65 -0.32
N ASN A 221 7.33 12.88 -0.22
CA ASN A 221 6.76 12.41 1.07
C ASN A 221 7.75 11.59 1.92
N TRP A 222 8.90 11.22 1.35
CA TRP A 222 10.01 10.58 2.06
C TRP A 222 10.94 11.56 2.79
N LEU A 223 10.78 12.85 2.57
CA LEU A 223 11.53 13.87 3.30
C LEU A 223 10.79 14.31 4.57
N PRO A 224 11.50 14.56 5.68
CA PRO A 224 10.86 14.92 6.95
C PRO A 224 10.01 16.19 6.88
N GLU A 225 10.40 17.15 6.03
CA GLU A 225 9.76 18.46 5.91
C GLU A 225 8.64 18.49 4.85
N GLU A 226 8.50 17.43 4.05
CA GLU A 226 7.49 17.33 3.01
C GLU A 226 6.44 16.27 3.37
N SER A 227 5.18 16.58 3.13
CA SER A 227 4.05 15.65 3.25
C SER A 227 3.16 15.78 2.02
N ALA A 228 2.61 14.68 1.56
CA ALA A 228 1.59 14.67 0.53
C ALA A 228 0.15 14.65 1.13
N ALA A 229 0.03 14.44 2.45
CA ALA A 229 -1.27 14.41 3.11
C ALA A 229 -1.94 15.79 3.06
N GLY A 230 -3.19 15.83 2.64
CA GLY A 230 -4.01 17.02 2.55
C GLY A 230 -3.67 17.99 1.42
N VAL A 231 -2.49 17.89 0.79
CA VAL A 231 -1.98 18.87 -0.20
C VAL A 231 -2.94 19.08 -1.37
N TYR A 232 -3.69 18.06 -1.75
CA TYR A 232 -4.61 18.10 -2.90
C TYR A 232 -6.08 18.06 -2.50
N GLU A 233 -6.43 18.23 -1.21
CA GLU A 233 -7.81 18.03 -0.73
C GLU A 233 -8.82 18.90 -1.50
N ASP A 234 -8.48 20.15 -1.76
CA ASP A 234 -9.32 21.15 -2.44
C ASP A 234 -9.08 21.23 -3.97
N ASP A 235 -8.27 20.34 -4.56
CA ASP A 235 -8.04 20.31 -6.01
C ASP A 235 -9.33 19.86 -6.73
N ASP A 236 -9.62 20.44 -7.89
CA ASP A 236 -10.80 20.14 -8.70
C ASP A 236 -10.61 18.99 -9.71
N ARG A 237 -9.36 18.48 -9.85
CA ARG A 237 -8.97 17.44 -10.81
C ARG A 237 -9.21 16.01 -10.33
N TRP A 238 -10.00 15.81 -9.30
CA TRP A 238 -10.32 14.50 -8.80
C TRP A 238 -11.18 13.70 -9.79
N THR A 239 -10.71 12.51 -10.13
CA THR A 239 -11.42 11.55 -10.98
C THR A 239 -11.99 10.41 -10.13
N TYR A 240 -13.29 10.20 -10.22
CA TYR A 240 -13.95 9.07 -9.56
C TYR A 240 -13.55 7.74 -10.22
N VAL A 241 -13.10 6.78 -9.42
CA VAL A 241 -12.75 5.42 -9.85
C VAL A 241 -13.96 4.52 -9.67
N LYS A 242 -14.70 4.33 -10.78
CA LYS A 242 -15.85 3.41 -10.77
C LYS A 242 -15.36 1.96 -10.59
N PRO A 243 -15.92 1.21 -9.61
CA PRO A 243 -15.65 -0.22 -9.54
C PRO A 243 -16.06 -0.93 -10.83
N VAL A 244 -15.15 -1.72 -11.38
CA VAL A 244 -15.42 -2.61 -12.52
C VAL A 244 -15.32 -4.04 -11.99
N PRO A 245 -16.37 -4.86 -12.17
CA PRO A 245 -16.32 -6.26 -11.73
C PRO A 245 -15.11 -6.99 -12.32
N ARG A 246 -14.51 -7.84 -11.51
CA ARG A 246 -13.36 -8.66 -11.92
C ARG A 246 -12.15 -7.85 -12.39
N THR A 247 -11.90 -6.73 -11.71
CA THR A 247 -10.67 -5.94 -11.89
C THR A 247 -10.05 -5.55 -10.57
N LEU A 248 -8.74 -5.38 -10.60
CA LEU A 248 -7.94 -4.75 -9.55
C LEU A 248 -7.49 -3.38 -10.03
N THR A 249 -7.50 -2.43 -9.14
CA THR A 249 -7.00 -1.07 -9.39
C THR A 249 -5.55 -0.98 -8.94
N VAL A 250 -4.66 -0.46 -9.79
CA VAL A 250 -3.22 -0.42 -9.53
C VAL A 250 -2.66 0.98 -9.77
N PHE A 251 -1.85 1.46 -8.82
CA PHE A 251 -1.21 2.77 -8.92
C PHE A 251 0.15 2.80 -8.19
N PRO A 252 1.08 3.68 -8.62
CA PRO A 252 2.41 3.81 -8.04
C PRO A 252 2.38 4.56 -6.71
N GLY A 253 3.30 4.20 -5.81
CA GLY A 253 3.58 4.90 -4.57
C GLY A 253 4.84 5.76 -4.60
N ASP A 254 5.20 6.32 -3.45
CA ASP A 254 6.27 7.30 -3.30
C ASP A 254 7.67 6.72 -3.61
N ILE A 255 7.91 5.44 -3.24
CA ILE A 255 9.18 4.77 -3.61
C ILE A 255 9.28 4.59 -5.12
N MET A 256 8.19 4.29 -5.82
CA MET A 256 8.18 4.23 -7.28
C MET A 256 8.52 5.59 -7.89
N GLN A 257 7.93 6.67 -7.37
CA GLN A 257 8.25 8.04 -7.81
C GLN A 257 9.73 8.35 -7.59
N PHE A 258 10.28 8.01 -6.44
CA PHE A 258 11.69 8.25 -6.11
C PHE A 258 12.63 7.47 -7.05
N ILE A 259 12.43 6.16 -7.19
CA ILE A 259 13.28 5.28 -7.99
C ILE A 259 13.29 5.69 -9.46
N THR A 260 12.13 6.10 -9.99
CA THR A 260 12.00 6.51 -11.39
C THR A 260 12.39 7.98 -11.65
N GLY A 261 12.87 8.69 -10.63
CA GLY A 261 13.22 10.12 -10.75
C GLY A 261 12.03 10.99 -11.14
N GLY A 262 10.82 10.57 -10.78
CA GLY A 262 9.57 11.27 -11.12
C GLY A 262 8.99 10.91 -12.47
N ALA A 263 9.55 9.95 -13.21
CA ALA A 263 8.95 9.47 -14.46
C ALA A 263 7.58 8.80 -14.24
N LEU A 264 7.40 8.16 -13.09
CA LEU A 264 6.13 7.63 -12.61
C LEU A 264 5.80 8.31 -11.28
N LEU A 265 4.81 9.19 -11.28
CA LEU A 265 4.45 9.96 -10.09
C LEU A 265 3.57 9.13 -9.15
N SER A 266 3.81 9.22 -7.84
CA SER A 266 2.91 8.68 -6.83
C SER A 266 1.50 9.29 -6.99
N THR A 267 0.46 8.46 -6.87
CA THR A 267 -0.91 8.87 -7.20
C THR A 267 -1.66 9.35 -5.95
N PRO A 268 -1.97 10.65 -5.85
CA PRO A 268 -2.85 11.14 -4.80
C PRO A 268 -4.22 10.53 -4.97
N HIS A 269 -4.76 10.05 -3.85
CA HIS A 269 -6.12 9.51 -3.81
C HIS A 269 -6.79 9.82 -2.48
N LYS A 270 -8.11 9.77 -2.50
CA LYS A 270 -8.95 9.94 -1.32
C LYS A 270 -10.17 9.04 -1.40
N VAL A 271 -10.73 8.73 -0.24
CA VAL A 271 -11.93 7.90 -0.14
C VAL A 271 -13.03 8.69 0.56
N LYS A 272 -14.18 8.81 -0.09
CA LYS A 272 -15.40 9.31 0.53
C LYS A 272 -16.24 8.17 1.09
N LEU A 273 -17.01 8.45 2.12
CA LEU A 273 -18.04 7.53 2.58
C LEU A 273 -19.20 7.55 1.58
N ALA A 274 -19.73 6.38 1.27
CA ALA A 274 -20.89 6.19 0.39
C ALA A 274 -22.19 6.22 1.21
N ASP A 275 -23.35 6.16 0.54
CA ASP A 275 -24.67 6.09 1.17
C ASP A 275 -24.93 4.79 1.95
N ARG A 276 -24.07 3.80 1.79
CA ARG A 276 -24.10 2.50 2.48
C ARG A 276 -22.69 2.00 2.78
N GLU A 277 -22.61 1.04 3.70
CA GLU A 277 -21.36 0.37 4.07
C GLU A 277 -20.68 -0.26 2.86
N ARG A 278 -19.35 -0.14 2.79
CA ARG A 278 -18.52 -0.74 1.76
C ARG A 278 -17.22 -1.29 2.32
N TYR A 279 -16.61 -2.17 1.52
CA TYR A 279 -15.33 -2.82 1.84
C TYR A 279 -14.30 -2.60 0.72
N ALA A 280 -13.03 -2.59 1.09
CA ALA A 280 -11.92 -2.60 0.15
C ALA A 280 -10.74 -3.39 0.74
N LEU A 281 -9.91 -3.95 -0.13
CA LEU A 281 -8.65 -4.59 0.23
C LEU A 281 -7.55 -3.88 -0.55
N ALA A 282 -6.65 -3.22 0.15
CA ALA A 282 -5.50 -2.54 -0.44
C ALA A 282 -4.22 -3.27 -0.05
N TYR A 283 -3.60 -3.91 -1.05
CA TYR A 283 -2.33 -4.62 -0.91
C TYR A 283 -1.20 -3.71 -1.38
N PHE A 284 -0.14 -3.68 -0.60
CA PHE A 284 1.05 -2.89 -0.85
C PHE A 284 2.21 -3.84 -1.18
N HIS A 285 2.69 -3.76 -2.41
CA HIS A 285 3.82 -4.55 -2.89
C HIS A 285 5.10 -3.73 -2.68
N GLU A 286 5.90 -4.12 -1.70
CA GLU A 286 6.87 -3.26 -1.05
C GLU A 286 8.29 -3.81 -1.16
N PRO A 287 9.32 -2.95 -1.03
CA PRO A 287 10.69 -3.41 -0.83
C PRO A 287 10.84 -4.28 0.42
N ALA A 288 11.93 -5.03 0.49
CA ALA A 288 12.34 -5.67 1.74
C ALA A 288 12.57 -4.61 2.84
N PHE A 289 12.36 -4.98 4.11
CA PHE A 289 12.49 -4.02 5.21
C PHE A 289 13.85 -3.32 5.24
N ASN A 290 14.93 -4.05 4.96
CA ASN A 290 16.29 -3.50 4.89
C ASN A 290 16.72 -3.07 3.48
N ALA A 291 15.81 -3.04 2.50
CA ALA A 291 16.19 -2.61 1.17
C ALA A 291 16.56 -1.12 1.13
N VAL A 292 17.56 -0.81 0.33
CA VAL A 292 17.96 0.56 -0.01
C VAL A 292 17.49 0.86 -1.43
N ALA A 293 16.45 1.67 -1.53
CA ALA A 293 15.96 2.17 -2.82
C ALA A 293 16.86 3.32 -3.30
N ARG A 294 17.24 3.29 -4.58
CA ARG A 294 18.04 4.32 -5.24
C ARG A 294 17.43 4.69 -6.59
N PRO A 295 17.60 5.92 -7.08
CA PRO A 295 17.15 6.28 -8.41
C PRO A 295 17.84 5.44 -9.49
N LEU A 296 17.07 4.92 -10.44
CA LEU A 296 17.57 4.10 -11.55
C LEU A 296 18.61 4.84 -12.41
N SER A 297 18.48 6.17 -12.51
CA SER A 297 19.38 7.03 -13.28
C SER A 297 20.63 7.46 -12.54
N SER A 298 20.68 7.32 -11.21
CA SER A 298 21.79 7.80 -10.36
C SER A 298 21.99 6.93 -9.11
N PRO A 299 22.48 5.71 -9.26
CA PRO A 299 22.57 4.74 -8.15
C PRO A 299 23.57 5.14 -7.04
N GLY A 300 24.44 6.11 -7.28
CA GLY A 300 25.40 6.64 -6.28
C GLY A 300 24.90 7.87 -5.52
N GLY A 301 23.67 8.36 -5.78
CA GLY A 301 23.11 9.56 -5.18
C GLY A 301 22.29 9.32 -3.91
N GLU A 302 21.20 10.08 -3.78
CA GLU A 302 20.22 9.92 -2.69
C GLU A 302 19.70 8.49 -2.61
N PHE A 303 19.32 8.09 -1.41
CA PHE A 303 18.74 6.77 -1.17
C PHE A 303 17.65 6.86 -0.10
N ILE A 304 16.76 5.86 -0.10
CA ILE A 304 15.78 5.63 0.95
C ILE A 304 16.01 4.23 1.52
N HIS A 305 16.29 4.13 2.83
CA HIS A 305 16.21 2.87 3.55
C HIS A 305 14.74 2.59 3.88
N TYR A 306 14.19 1.53 3.29
CA TYR A 306 12.75 1.30 3.32
C TYR A 306 12.21 1.13 4.74
N GLY A 307 12.88 0.37 5.61
CA GLY A 307 12.45 0.17 7.00
C GLY A 307 12.37 1.47 7.80
N THR A 308 13.30 2.41 7.57
CA THR A 308 13.24 3.75 8.17
C THR A 308 12.04 4.53 7.65
N HIS A 309 11.84 4.52 6.33
CA HIS A 309 10.72 5.20 5.70
C HIS A 309 9.38 4.64 6.19
N PHE A 310 9.18 3.31 6.11
CA PHE A 310 7.98 2.63 6.59
C PHE A 310 7.68 2.94 8.06
N THR A 311 8.66 2.79 8.94
CA THR A 311 8.49 3.03 10.37
C THR A 311 8.07 4.47 10.66
N ASN A 312 8.75 5.45 10.06
CA ASN A 312 8.44 6.87 10.25
C ASN A 312 7.04 7.23 9.76
N MET A 313 6.62 6.68 8.62
CA MET A 313 5.30 6.98 8.06
C MET A 313 4.18 6.39 8.93
N PHE A 314 4.31 5.15 9.39
CA PHE A 314 3.33 4.57 10.30
C PHE A 314 3.28 5.27 11.66
N MET A 315 4.41 5.71 12.20
CA MET A 315 4.43 6.51 13.43
C MET A 315 3.69 7.84 13.27
N ARG A 316 3.75 8.47 12.09
CA ARG A 316 2.99 9.70 11.80
C ARG A 316 1.47 9.45 11.72
N CYS A 317 1.06 8.34 11.09
CA CYS A 317 -0.36 7.97 10.97
C CYS A 317 -0.97 7.54 12.30
N TYR A 318 -0.15 6.96 13.20
CA TYR A 318 -0.59 6.37 14.46
C TYR A 318 0.26 6.84 15.65
N PRO A 319 0.31 8.15 15.95
CA PRO A 319 1.21 8.70 16.97
C PRO A 319 0.91 8.16 18.39
N GLU A 320 -0.36 7.85 18.67
CA GLU A 320 -0.81 7.40 19.98
C GLU A 320 -0.86 5.87 20.13
N ARG A 321 -0.58 5.13 19.05
CA ARG A 321 -0.63 3.66 19.08
C ARG A 321 0.44 3.08 20.00
N ILE A 322 0.11 1.99 20.70
CA ILE A 322 1.04 1.32 21.61
C ILE A 322 2.34 0.93 20.92
N THR A 323 2.29 0.50 19.67
CA THR A 323 3.47 0.20 18.84
C THR A 323 4.41 1.41 18.73
N THR A 324 3.86 2.59 18.42
CA THR A 324 4.62 3.86 18.32
C THR A 324 5.25 4.23 19.66
N ARG A 325 4.47 4.14 20.73
CA ARG A 325 4.98 4.42 22.10
C ARG A 325 6.11 3.48 22.49
N ARG A 326 6.01 2.18 22.12
CA ARG A 326 7.07 1.20 22.38
C ARG A 326 8.32 1.44 21.56
N ILE A 327 8.17 1.85 20.29
CA ILE A 327 9.32 2.22 19.45
C ILE A 327 10.14 3.32 20.14
N TYR A 328 9.49 4.34 20.69
CA TYR A 328 10.18 5.40 21.44
C TYR A 328 10.72 4.93 22.80
N SER A 329 9.90 4.27 23.63
CA SER A 329 10.27 3.92 25.00
C SER A 329 11.35 2.83 25.08
N GLU A 330 11.45 1.98 24.06
CA GLU A 330 12.43 0.89 23.96
C GLU A 330 13.63 1.26 23.05
N ASP A 331 13.73 2.53 22.64
CA ASP A 331 14.80 3.05 21.77
C ASP A 331 15.02 2.24 20.47
N ARG A 332 13.92 1.76 19.89
CA ARG A 332 13.99 0.95 18.64
C ARG A 332 14.40 1.76 17.42
N LEU A 333 14.37 3.10 17.49
CA LEU A 333 14.89 3.94 16.41
C LEU A 333 16.42 3.84 16.30
N SER A 334 17.15 3.69 17.42
CA SER A 334 18.59 3.43 17.39
C SER A 334 18.92 2.08 16.75
N VAL A 335 18.07 1.05 16.96
CA VAL A 335 18.21 -0.23 16.25
C VAL A 335 18.03 -0.03 14.75
N LEU A 336 17.02 0.74 14.34
CA LEU A 336 16.72 1.01 12.94
C LEU A 336 17.84 1.82 12.25
N GLU A 337 18.45 2.76 12.95
CA GLU A 337 19.59 3.54 12.44
C GLU A 337 20.80 2.65 12.19
N LYS A 338 21.11 1.75 13.13
CA LYS A 338 22.18 0.77 12.94
C LYS A 338 21.91 -0.16 11.74
N LEU A 339 20.68 -0.66 11.58
CA LEU A 339 20.31 -1.48 10.42
C LEU A 339 20.55 -0.75 9.10
N ARG A 340 20.22 0.54 9.06
CA ARG A 340 20.46 1.39 7.89
C ARG A 340 21.97 1.52 7.59
N GLU A 341 22.78 1.73 8.61
CA GLU A 341 24.24 1.84 8.47
C GLU A 341 24.86 0.52 7.99
N ASP A 342 24.52 -0.60 8.64
CA ASP A 342 25.02 -1.95 8.29
C ASP A 342 24.66 -2.31 6.81
N THR A 343 23.48 -1.89 6.34
CA THR A 343 23.05 -2.14 4.95
C THR A 343 23.78 -1.26 3.94
N LEU A 344 24.25 -0.10 4.32
CA LEU A 344 25.01 0.80 3.42
C LEU A 344 26.48 0.40 3.31
N GLU A 345 27.02 -0.33 4.28
CA GLU A 345 28.40 -0.81 4.32
C GLU A 345 28.57 -2.18 3.62
N SER A 346 27.49 -2.94 3.42
CA SER A 346 27.45 -4.26 2.76
C SER A 346 27.37 -4.14 1.24
#